data_51ac3fca0a0379d2de87fca79666eb50
#
_entry.id   51ac3fca0a0379d2de87fca79666eb50
#
_cell.length_a   1.000
_cell.length_b   1.000
_cell.length_c   1.000
_cell.angle_alpha   90.00
_cell.angle_beta   90.00
_cell.angle_gamma   90.00
#
_symmetry.space_group_name_H-M   'P 1'
#
loop_
_entity.id
_entity.type
_entity.pdbx_description
1 polymer ?
#
loop_
_entity_poly.entity_id
_entity_poly.type
_entity_poly.pdbx_seq_one_letter_code
_entity_poly.pdbx_strand_id
1 'polypeptide(L)'
;MALRIEYETNYGITCENAHCIIIEARVNKDVYTTLGEDGVTFVSTTSFDVNYGGKIFASLSAYNDGASPIGGFNGSFELDAAGSKNQYNLLKQAYLDLKTKDGFTDGVDC
;
A
#
# COMPACT_ATOMS: atom_id res chain seq x y z
N MET A 1 10.39 -7.84 3.36
CA MET A 1 10.18 -7.05 2.13
C MET A 1 10.11 -5.59 2.49
N ALA A 2 10.77 -4.75 1.75
CA ALA A 2 10.78 -3.31 1.97
C ALA A 2 11.06 -2.58 0.65
N LEU A 3 10.98 -1.25 0.67
CA LEU A 3 11.21 -0.42 -0.49
C LEU A 3 12.25 0.65 -0.13
N ARG A 4 13.21 0.88 -1.01
CA ARG A 4 14.21 1.94 -0.86
C ARG A 4 13.90 3.06 -1.83
N ILE A 5 13.81 4.28 -1.32
CA ILE A 5 13.51 5.49 -2.12
C ILE A 5 14.43 6.64 -1.75
N GLU A 6 14.46 7.66 -2.60
CA GLU A 6 14.96 8.96 -2.24
C GLU A 6 13.81 9.75 -1.61
N TYR A 7 13.99 10.22 -0.39
CA TYR A 7 12.94 10.91 0.37
C TYR A 7 13.43 12.26 0.90
N GLU A 8 12.71 13.32 0.56
CA GLU A 8 12.95 14.64 1.11
C GLU A 8 12.02 14.91 2.28
N THR A 9 12.61 15.24 3.44
CA THR A 9 11.86 15.57 4.64
C THR A 9 11.27 16.97 4.56
N ASN A 10 10.31 17.27 5.45
CA ASN A 10 9.73 18.61 5.57
C ASN A 10 10.75 19.67 6.00
N TYR A 11 11.92 19.26 6.43
CA TYR A 11 13.00 20.16 6.85
C TYR A 11 14.02 20.42 5.74
N GLY A 12 13.76 19.98 4.52
CA GLY A 12 14.67 20.17 3.39
C GLY A 12 15.85 19.21 3.37
N ILE A 13 15.84 18.17 4.18
CA ILE A 13 16.89 17.15 4.21
C ILE A 13 16.48 16.00 3.30
N THR A 14 17.36 15.62 2.36
CA THR A 14 17.12 14.49 1.46
C THR A 14 17.83 13.24 1.95
N CYS A 15 17.07 12.15 2.10
CA CYS A 15 17.61 10.83 2.42
C CYS A 15 17.64 10.00 1.14
N GLU A 16 18.83 9.73 0.60
CA GLU A 16 18.97 9.04 -0.69
C GLU A 16 18.60 7.57 -0.64
N ASN A 17 18.72 6.95 0.53
CA ASN A 17 18.43 5.52 0.73
C ASN A 17 17.40 5.32 1.84
N ALA A 18 16.34 6.08 1.83
CA ALA A 18 15.27 5.95 2.82
C ALA A 18 14.64 4.56 2.72
N HIS A 19 14.44 3.95 3.89
CA HIS A 19 13.89 2.60 4.01
C HIS A 19 12.40 2.69 4.33
N CYS A 20 11.56 2.20 3.43
CA CYS A 20 10.11 2.19 3.58
C CYS A 20 9.62 0.80 3.89
N ILE A 21 8.83 0.67 4.94
CA ILE A 21 8.26 -0.61 5.35
C ILE A 21 6.77 -0.47 5.59
N ILE A 22 5.99 -1.38 5.03
CA ILE A 22 4.56 -1.48 5.32
C ILE A 22 4.39 -2.24 6.63
N ILE A 23 3.75 -1.60 7.60
CA ILE A 23 3.54 -2.17 8.94
C ILE A 23 2.15 -2.72 9.14
N GLU A 24 1.18 -2.34 8.32
CA GLU A 24 -0.16 -2.90 8.37
C GLU A 24 -0.79 -2.95 6.99
N ALA A 25 -1.62 -3.95 6.78
CA ALA A 25 -2.48 -4.08 5.61
C ALA A 25 -3.78 -4.74 6.05
N ARG A 26 -4.91 -4.14 5.68
CA ARG A 26 -6.24 -4.62 6.08
C ARG A 26 -7.10 -4.81 4.85
N VAL A 27 -7.88 -5.89 4.86
CA VAL A 27 -8.87 -6.17 3.83
C VAL A 27 -10.25 -5.80 4.36
N ASN A 28 -10.96 -4.95 3.63
CA ASN A 28 -12.35 -4.61 3.92
C ASN A 28 -13.25 -5.25 2.87
N LYS A 29 -14.33 -5.86 3.32
CA LYS A 29 -15.33 -6.45 2.45
C LYS A 29 -16.56 -5.57 2.42
N ASP A 30 -16.95 -5.12 1.24
CA ASP A 30 -18.17 -4.36 1.02
C ASP A 30 -19.14 -5.19 0.19
N VAL A 31 -20.40 -5.23 0.63
CA VAL A 31 -21.48 -5.91 -0.08
C VAL A 31 -22.56 -4.88 -0.39
N TYR A 32 -22.86 -4.72 -1.67
CA TYR A 32 -23.92 -3.83 -2.13
C TYR A 32 -25.03 -4.66 -2.74
N THR A 33 -26.26 -4.32 -2.38
CA THR A 33 -27.44 -4.87 -3.02
C THR A 33 -28.18 -3.76 -3.75
N THR A 34 -28.34 -3.90 -5.06
CA THR A 34 -29.03 -2.94 -5.89
C THR A 34 -30.19 -3.59 -6.61
N LEU A 35 -31.18 -2.76 -7.01
CA LEU A 35 -32.29 -3.24 -7.82
C LEU A 35 -31.83 -3.41 -9.27
N GLY A 36 -32.10 -4.56 -9.86
CA GLY A 36 -31.76 -4.84 -11.25
C GLY A 36 -32.54 -3.99 -12.24
N GLU A 37 -32.18 -4.04 -13.51
CA GLU A 37 -32.79 -3.25 -14.59
C GLU A 37 -34.28 -3.58 -14.76
N ASP A 38 -34.70 -4.78 -14.42
CA ASP A 38 -36.12 -5.19 -14.49
C ASP A 38 -36.98 -4.60 -13.38
N GLY A 39 -36.34 -3.93 -12.39
CA GLY A 39 -37.03 -3.32 -11.25
C GLY A 39 -37.59 -4.33 -10.23
N VAL A 40 -37.29 -5.61 -10.36
CA VAL A 40 -37.81 -6.70 -9.52
C VAL A 40 -36.71 -7.53 -8.90
N THR A 41 -35.61 -7.76 -9.60
CA THR A 41 -34.50 -8.61 -9.16
C THR A 41 -33.46 -7.79 -8.40
N PHE A 42 -33.01 -8.29 -7.26
CA PHE A 42 -31.90 -7.69 -6.52
C PHE A 42 -30.58 -8.29 -6.97
N VAL A 43 -29.61 -7.42 -7.24
CA VAL A 43 -28.25 -7.80 -7.61
C VAL A 43 -27.33 -7.45 -6.45
N SER A 44 -26.60 -8.45 -5.94
CA SER A 44 -25.61 -8.24 -4.89
C SER A 44 -24.22 -8.20 -5.51
N THR A 45 -23.47 -7.15 -5.21
CA THR A 45 -22.08 -6.97 -5.62
C THR A 45 -21.19 -6.98 -4.38
N THR A 46 -20.16 -7.80 -4.40
CA THR A 46 -19.17 -7.86 -3.33
C THR A 46 -17.84 -7.30 -3.84
N SER A 47 -17.27 -6.37 -3.09
CA SER A 47 -15.95 -5.85 -3.38
C SER A 47 -15.04 -5.99 -2.17
N PHE A 48 -13.75 -6.12 -2.42
CA PHE A 48 -12.72 -6.20 -1.40
C PHE A 48 -11.73 -5.08 -1.62
N ASP A 49 -11.58 -4.22 -0.61
CA ASP A 49 -10.63 -3.11 -0.63
C ASP A 49 -9.53 -3.39 0.37
N VAL A 50 -8.31 -3.05 0.00
CA VAL A 50 -7.14 -3.18 0.87
C VAL A 50 -6.67 -1.79 1.26
N ASN A 51 -6.54 -1.56 2.56
CA ASN A 51 -5.92 -0.35 3.11
C ASN A 51 -4.60 -0.74 3.75
N TYR A 52 -3.55 -0.01 3.44
CA TYR A 52 -2.23 -0.26 4.00
C TYR A 52 -1.59 1.02 4.51
N GLY A 53 -0.68 0.87 5.46
CA GLY A 53 0.08 1.98 5.99
C GLY A 53 1.47 1.54 6.40
N GLY A 54 2.40 2.47 6.39
CA GLY A 54 3.77 2.17 6.74
C GLY A 54 4.55 3.38 7.21
N LYS A 55 5.83 3.15 7.47
CA LYS A 55 6.77 4.15 7.98
C LYS A 55 7.98 4.25 7.07
N ILE A 56 8.56 5.45 7.05
CA ILE A 56 9.77 5.75 6.30
C ILE A 56 10.88 6.02 7.31
N PHE A 57 11.98 5.29 7.19
CA PHE A 57 13.17 5.46 8.02
C PHE A 57 14.29 6.09 7.19
N ALA A 58 15.20 6.78 7.86
CA ALA A 58 16.28 7.49 7.16
C ALA A 58 17.17 6.55 6.33
N SER A 59 17.34 5.30 6.79
CA SER A 59 18.11 4.27 6.12
C SER A 59 17.78 2.89 6.70
N LEU A 60 18.26 1.83 6.07
CA LEU A 60 18.16 0.48 6.64
C LEU A 60 18.90 0.37 7.97
N SER A 61 20.06 1.00 8.10
CA SER A 61 20.79 1.05 9.37
C SER A 61 19.98 1.71 10.47
N ALA A 62 19.32 2.83 10.18
CA ALA A 62 18.48 3.52 11.14
C ALA A 62 17.32 2.62 11.59
N TYR A 63 16.70 1.90 10.67
CA TYR A 63 15.64 0.96 10.98
C TYR A 63 16.14 -0.16 11.91
N ASN A 64 17.28 -0.75 11.59
CA ASN A 64 17.88 -1.84 12.40
C ASN A 64 18.32 -1.38 13.79
N ASP A 65 18.72 -0.12 13.92
CA ASP A 65 19.16 0.47 15.19
C ASP A 65 17.98 0.95 16.07
N GLY A 66 16.74 0.81 15.57
CA GLY A 66 15.57 1.22 16.32
C GLY A 66 15.30 2.72 16.32
N ALA A 67 15.88 3.46 15.36
CA ALA A 67 15.63 4.88 15.25
C ALA A 67 14.15 5.17 14.93
N SER A 68 13.69 6.37 15.29
CA SER A 68 12.33 6.80 14.98
C SER A 68 12.15 7.01 13.49
N PRO A 69 10.96 6.70 12.93
CA PRO A 69 10.67 6.99 11.54
C PRO A 69 10.67 8.49 11.25
N ILE A 70 11.08 8.85 10.04
CA ILE A 70 11.11 10.25 9.58
C ILE A 70 9.87 10.64 8.80
N GLY A 71 9.02 9.69 8.47
CA GLY A 71 7.77 9.92 7.76
C GLY A 71 6.90 8.69 7.76
N GLY A 72 5.77 8.80 7.09
CA GLY A 72 4.83 7.72 6.94
C GLY A 72 4.07 7.82 5.63
N PHE A 73 3.39 6.76 5.27
CA PHE A 73 2.57 6.71 4.07
C PHE A 73 1.37 5.81 4.30
N ASN A 74 0.35 6.01 3.49
CA ASN A 74 -0.81 5.13 3.44
C ASN A 74 -1.34 5.06 2.02
N GLY A 75 -2.14 4.06 1.76
CA GLY A 75 -2.78 3.90 0.47
C GLY A 75 -3.88 2.87 0.52
N SER A 76 -4.59 2.74 -0.59
CA SER A 76 -5.65 1.74 -0.74
C SER A 76 -5.73 1.28 -2.18
N PHE A 77 -6.20 0.07 -2.38
CA PHE A 77 -6.46 -0.48 -3.70
C PHE A 77 -7.56 -1.53 -3.62
N GLU A 78 -8.20 -1.78 -4.77
CA GLU A 78 -9.19 -2.83 -4.87
C GLU A 78 -8.49 -4.18 -5.09
N LEU A 79 -8.88 -5.18 -4.32
CA LEU A 79 -8.35 -6.53 -4.49
C LEU A 79 -9.01 -7.19 -5.69
N ASP A 80 -8.22 -7.56 -6.67
CA ASP A 80 -8.68 -8.27 -7.85
C ASP A 80 -8.74 -9.78 -7.58
N ALA A 81 -9.92 -10.26 -7.23
CA ALA A 81 -10.13 -11.67 -6.93
C ALA A 81 -10.06 -12.58 -8.17
N ALA A 82 -10.24 -12.02 -9.37
CA ALA A 82 -10.25 -12.78 -10.62
C ALA A 82 -8.95 -12.65 -11.41
N GLY A 83 -8.08 -11.70 -11.05
CA GLY A 83 -6.84 -11.41 -11.78
C GLY A 83 -5.66 -12.23 -11.30
N SER A 84 -4.55 -12.08 -12.02
CA SER A 84 -3.29 -12.75 -11.68
C SER A 84 -2.72 -12.34 -10.33
N LYS A 85 -3.09 -11.16 -9.85
CA LYS A 85 -2.61 -10.61 -8.57
C LYS A 85 -3.14 -11.34 -7.34
N ASN A 86 -4.23 -12.10 -7.46
CA ASN A 86 -4.77 -12.84 -6.32
C ASN A 86 -3.82 -13.95 -5.84
N GLN A 87 -2.83 -14.33 -6.66
CA GLN A 87 -1.79 -15.28 -6.29
C GLN A 87 -0.71 -14.67 -5.41
N TYR A 88 -0.65 -13.33 -5.35
CA TYR A 88 0.31 -12.63 -4.52
C TYR A 88 -0.22 -12.50 -3.09
N ASN A 89 0.66 -12.53 -2.11
CA ASN A 89 0.25 -12.23 -0.76
C ASN A 89 -0.13 -10.73 -0.66
N LEU A 90 -0.92 -10.41 0.36
CA LEU A 90 -1.46 -9.07 0.55
C LEU A 90 -0.35 -8.01 0.65
N LEU A 91 0.74 -8.32 1.33
CA LEU A 91 1.85 -7.40 1.52
C LEU A 91 2.54 -7.07 0.19
N LYS A 92 2.76 -8.09 -0.65
CA LYS A 92 3.35 -7.87 -1.97
C LYS A 92 2.48 -6.99 -2.85
N GLN A 93 1.16 -7.20 -2.83
CA GLN A 93 0.22 -6.36 -3.57
C GLN A 93 0.26 -4.91 -3.08
N ALA A 94 0.36 -4.70 -1.76
CA ALA A 94 0.47 -3.36 -1.19
C ALA A 94 1.74 -2.64 -1.65
N TYR A 95 2.88 -3.33 -1.71
CA TYR A 95 4.12 -2.75 -2.23
C TYR A 95 4.04 -2.44 -3.72
N LEU A 96 3.36 -3.27 -4.51
CA LEU A 96 3.15 -2.99 -5.94
C LEU A 96 2.29 -1.74 -6.13
N ASP A 97 1.24 -1.58 -5.34
CA ASP A 97 0.42 -0.37 -5.36
C ASP A 97 1.23 0.87 -4.92
N LEU A 98 2.01 0.74 -3.87
CA LEU A 98 2.85 1.83 -3.37
C LEU A 98 3.79 2.37 -4.45
N LYS A 99 4.35 1.51 -5.28
CA LYS A 99 5.22 1.91 -6.39
C LYS A 99 4.52 2.73 -7.46
N THR A 100 3.19 2.77 -7.48
CA THR A 100 2.43 3.61 -8.41
C THR A 100 2.23 5.03 -7.92
N LYS A 101 2.55 5.32 -6.66
CA LYS A 101 2.32 6.62 -6.04
C LYS A 101 3.52 7.55 -6.24
N ASP A 102 3.23 8.86 -6.28
CA ASP A 102 4.26 9.89 -6.40
C ASP A 102 5.29 9.79 -5.26
N GLY A 103 6.56 9.87 -5.61
CA GLY A 103 7.65 9.71 -4.67
C GLY A 103 8.12 8.28 -4.44
N PHE A 104 7.35 7.28 -4.91
CA PHE A 104 7.68 5.87 -4.74
C PHE A 104 7.89 5.13 -6.07
N THR A 105 7.68 5.80 -7.20
CA THR A 105 7.78 5.18 -8.53
C THR A 105 9.19 4.68 -8.85
N ASP A 106 10.21 5.32 -8.33
CA ASP A 106 11.61 4.91 -8.49
C ASP A 106 12.10 3.98 -7.39
N GLY A 107 11.19 3.49 -6.56
CA GLY A 107 11.52 2.61 -5.45
C GLY A 107 12.11 1.29 -5.90
N VAL A 108 13.10 0.83 -5.14
CA VAL A 108 13.80 -0.44 -5.38
C VAL A 108 13.45 -1.41 -4.24
N ASP A 109 13.05 -2.62 -4.59
CA ASP A 109 12.79 -3.67 -3.60
C ASP A 109 14.09 -4.01 -2.86
N CYS A 110 13.98 -4.15 -1.57
CA CYS A 110 15.14 -4.50 -0.73
C CYS A 110 14.80 -5.48 0.39
#